data_7cac31fd95df1092a97db9ceb33d2901
#
_entry.id   7cac31fd95df1092a97db9ceb33d2901
#
_cell.length_a   1.000
_cell.length_b   1.000
_cell.length_c   1.000
_cell.angle_alpha   90.00
_cell.angle_beta   90.00
_cell.angle_gamma   90.00
#
_symmetry.space_group_name_H-M   'P 1'
#
loop_
_entity.id
_entity.type
_entity.pdbx_description
1 polymer ?
#
loop_
_entity_poly.entity_id
_entity_poly.type
_entity_poly.pdbx_seq_one_letter_code
_entity_poly.pdbx_strand_id
1 'polypeptide(L)'
;LGDVYKRQGQTVAFVGPSGGGKSTLANLICRFFDVQSGSVRVGGADVRDVSKEELMDTISFVFQNSRLLKGSILDNVRLGRPQATEAEVLAALKAAQCMDIIEKFPAGIHTVIGTKGVYLSGGEQQRIAIARAMLKNAPILILDEATAFADPDNEAKVQAAFARLAKGKTVLMIAHRLSTVANADFIYVVQDGQIAEFGTKDELCTQNGLFARMWQDYQASVQWKVAKEG
;
A
#
# COMPACT_ATOMS: atom_id res chain seq x y z
N LEU A 1 -16.08 6.38 14.95
CA LEU A 1 -15.57 6.70 13.62
C LEU A 1 -16.71 7.36 12.85
N GLY A 2 -16.52 8.61 12.38
CA GLY A 2 -17.49 9.27 11.50
C GLY A 2 -17.62 8.55 10.16
N ASP A 3 -18.62 8.93 9.38
CA ASP A 3 -18.84 8.34 8.06
C ASP A 3 -17.67 8.69 7.11
N VAL A 4 -16.91 7.68 6.72
CA VAL A 4 -15.86 7.82 5.70
C VAL A 4 -16.45 7.40 4.36
N TYR A 5 -16.76 8.38 3.52
CA TYR A 5 -17.24 8.14 2.15
C TYR A 5 -16.09 8.27 1.17
N LYS A 6 -15.96 7.29 0.27
CA LYS A 6 -15.00 7.31 -0.82
C LYS A 6 -15.67 7.08 -2.15
N ARG A 7 -15.35 7.94 -3.13
CA ARG A 7 -15.75 7.75 -4.53
C ARG A 7 -14.82 6.78 -5.22
N GLN A 8 -15.36 6.00 -6.16
CA GLN A 8 -14.57 5.07 -6.96
C GLN A 8 -13.48 5.82 -7.76
N GLY A 9 -12.28 5.22 -7.82
CA GLY A 9 -11.16 5.78 -8.59
C GLY A 9 -10.35 6.87 -7.90
N GLN A 10 -10.65 7.20 -6.62
CA GLN A 10 -9.90 8.19 -5.84
C GLN A 10 -8.81 7.53 -4.99
N THR A 11 -7.77 8.30 -4.69
CA THR A 11 -6.75 7.97 -3.68
C THR A 11 -7.06 8.68 -2.38
N VAL A 12 -7.25 7.91 -1.32
CA VAL A 12 -7.46 8.42 0.04
C VAL A 12 -6.29 8.01 0.91
N ALA A 13 -5.76 8.96 1.68
CA ALA A 13 -4.70 8.73 2.63
C ALA A 13 -5.20 8.80 4.08
N PHE A 14 -4.78 7.83 4.89
CA PHE A 14 -4.92 7.87 6.34
C PHE A 14 -3.58 8.24 6.96
N VAL A 15 -3.54 9.36 7.66
CA VAL A 15 -2.35 9.87 8.36
C VAL A 15 -2.63 10.01 9.84
N GLY A 16 -1.60 10.29 10.63
CA GLY A 16 -1.71 10.54 12.06
C GLY A 16 -0.65 9.81 12.87
N PRO A 17 -0.63 9.99 14.20
CA PRO A 17 0.37 9.39 15.09
C PRO A 17 0.43 7.87 14.99
N SER A 18 1.58 7.30 15.34
CA SER A 18 1.71 5.85 15.51
C SER A 18 0.75 5.37 16.59
N GLY A 19 0.09 4.23 16.36
CA GLY A 19 -0.93 3.72 17.29
C GLY A 19 -2.30 4.38 17.17
N GLY A 20 -2.49 5.42 16.35
CA GLY A 20 -3.77 6.14 16.20
C GLY A 20 -4.94 5.34 15.60
N GLY A 21 -4.72 4.08 15.12
CA GLY A 21 -5.78 3.21 14.60
C GLY A 21 -5.82 3.05 13.08
N LYS A 22 -4.89 3.63 12.34
CA LYS A 22 -4.87 3.58 10.86
C LYS A 22 -4.87 2.16 10.28
N SER A 23 -3.96 1.30 10.75
CA SER A 23 -3.87 -0.10 10.28
C SER A 23 -5.08 -0.92 10.75
N THR A 24 -5.65 -0.60 11.92
CA THR A 24 -6.89 -1.22 12.40
C THR A 24 -8.04 -0.93 11.44
N LEU A 25 -8.16 0.31 10.96
CA LEU A 25 -9.18 0.69 9.99
C LEU A 25 -9.05 -0.10 8.69
N ALA A 26 -7.83 -0.23 8.15
CA ALA A 26 -7.58 -1.04 6.95
C ALA A 26 -7.94 -2.52 7.16
N ASN A 27 -7.62 -3.07 8.33
CA ASN A 27 -7.94 -4.45 8.69
C ASN A 27 -9.45 -4.69 8.80
N LEU A 28 -10.22 -3.69 9.28
CA LEU A 28 -11.69 -3.74 9.33
C LEU A 28 -12.29 -3.71 7.92
N ILE A 29 -11.73 -2.92 7.00
CA ILE A 29 -12.18 -2.87 5.59
C ILE A 29 -11.96 -4.22 4.90
N CYS A 30 -10.83 -4.89 5.19
CA CYS A 30 -10.55 -6.25 4.69
C CYS A 30 -11.31 -7.34 5.44
N ARG A 31 -12.05 -6.98 6.49
CA ARG A 31 -12.72 -7.94 7.36
C ARG A 31 -11.77 -8.99 7.95
N PHE A 32 -10.54 -8.58 8.31
CA PHE A 32 -9.67 -9.42 9.14
C PHE A 32 -10.22 -9.50 10.58
N PHE A 33 -10.99 -8.49 10.98
CA PHE A 33 -11.78 -8.44 12.22
C PHE A 33 -13.15 -7.88 11.91
N ASP A 34 -14.20 -8.36 12.59
CA ASP A 34 -15.52 -7.79 12.50
C ASP A 34 -15.65 -6.56 13.44
N VAL A 35 -16.44 -5.57 13.04
CA VAL A 35 -16.75 -4.41 13.88
C VAL A 35 -17.66 -4.80 15.05
N GLN A 36 -17.40 -4.27 16.23
CA GLN A 36 -18.24 -4.48 17.41
C GLN A 36 -19.56 -3.67 17.33
N SER A 37 -19.51 -2.52 16.66
CA SER A 37 -20.66 -1.65 16.42
C SER A 37 -20.48 -0.87 15.13
N GLY A 38 -21.57 -0.39 14.54
CA GLY A 38 -21.56 0.28 13.24
C GLY A 38 -21.45 -0.70 12.07
N SER A 39 -21.02 -0.21 10.91
CA SER A 39 -20.87 -1.01 9.70
C SER A 39 -19.70 -0.54 8.86
N VAL A 40 -19.07 -1.47 8.11
CA VAL A 40 -18.14 -1.18 7.04
C VAL A 40 -18.79 -1.65 5.75
N ARG A 41 -18.86 -0.77 4.74
CA ARG A 41 -19.48 -1.10 3.46
C ARG A 41 -18.49 -0.98 2.32
N VAL A 42 -18.51 -1.97 1.43
CA VAL A 42 -17.72 -2.00 0.18
C VAL A 42 -18.71 -2.21 -0.97
N GLY A 43 -18.71 -1.30 -1.95
CA GLY A 43 -19.68 -1.36 -3.05
C GLY A 43 -21.15 -1.23 -2.61
N GLY A 44 -21.40 -0.60 -1.44
CA GLY A 44 -22.75 -0.46 -0.86
C GLY A 44 -23.19 -1.62 0.03
N ALA A 45 -22.56 -2.79 -0.04
CA ALA A 45 -22.84 -3.96 0.80
C ALA A 45 -22.03 -3.90 2.11
N ASP A 46 -22.63 -4.30 3.24
CA ASP A 46 -21.89 -4.49 4.48
C ASP A 46 -20.90 -5.65 4.29
N VAL A 47 -19.66 -5.47 4.70
CA VAL A 47 -18.63 -6.51 4.53
C VAL A 47 -18.97 -7.81 5.27
N ARG A 48 -19.88 -7.77 6.24
CA ARG A 48 -20.36 -8.95 6.96
C ARG A 48 -21.35 -9.79 6.15
N ASP A 49 -22.02 -9.15 5.19
CA ASP A 49 -23.03 -9.80 4.32
C ASP A 49 -22.41 -10.35 3.03
N VAL A 50 -21.12 -10.09 2.78
CA VAL A 50 -20.36 -10.57 1.63
C VAL A 50 -19.49 -11.76 2.04
N SER A 51 -19.33 -12.77 1.17
CA SER A 51 -18.41 -13.87 1.44
C SER A 51 -16.94 -13.35 1.53
N LYS A 52 -16.11 -14.03 2.34
CA LYS A 52 -14.69 -13.61 2.46
C LYS A 52 -13.96 -13.72 1.12
N GLU A 53 -14.28 -14.73 0.33
CA GLU A 53 -13.72 -14.95 -1.00
C GLU A 53 -14.04 -13.78 -1.92
N GLU A 54 -15.29 -13.39 -2.01
CA GLU A 54 -15.76 -12.28 -2.85
C GLU A 54 -15.15 -10.93 -2.41
N LEU A 55 -15.09 -10.70 -1.09
CA LEU A 55 -14.45 -9.51 -0.55
C LEU A 55 -12.94 -9.49 -0.88
N MET A 56 -12.27 -10.64 -0.71
CA MET A 56 -10.85 -10.76 -1.03
C MET A 56 -10.59 -10.60 -2.53
N ASP A 57 -11.49 -11.04 -3.42
CA ASP A 57 -11.34 -10.81 -4.86
C ASP A 57 -11.47 -9.32 -5.22
N THR A 58 -12.24 -8.57 -4.45
CA THR A 58 -12.47 -7.13 -4.64
C THR A 58 -11.32 -6.26 -4.12
N ILE A 59 -10.55 -6.73 -3.14
CA ILE A 59 -9.51 -5.96 -2.44
C ILE A 59 -8.14 -6.60 -2.65
N SER A 60 -7.14 -5.81 -3.06
CA SER A 60 -5.72 -6.15 -2.95
C SER A 60 -5.11 -5.40 -1.78
N PHE A 61 -4.35 -6.10 -0.94
CA PHE A 61 -3.62 -5.51 0.17
C PHE A 61 -2.11 -5.67 -0.05
N VAL A 62 -1.37 -4.56 0.03
CA VAL A 62 0.10 -4.56 0.06
C VAL A 62 0.55 -4.09 1.42
N PHE A 63 1.07 -5.03 2.21
CA PHE A 63 1.51 -4.79 3.59
C PHE A 63 2.86 -4.07 3.63
N GLN A 64 3.07 -3.30 4.68
CA GLN A 64 4.37 -2.69 5.01
C GLN A 64 5.52 -3.71 5.01
N ASN A 65 5.31 -4.82 5.70
CA ASN A 65 6.24 -5.95 5.73
C ASN A 65 5.74 -7.03 4.77
N SER A 66 6.05 -6.88 3.49
CA SER A 66 5.66 -7.82 2.45
C SER A 66 6.40 -9.15 2.62
N ARG A 67 5.77 -10.09 3.31
CA ARG A 67 6.33 -11.45 3.46
C ARG A 67 6.10 -12.24 2.18
N LEU A 68 7.19 -12.83 1.69
CA LEU A 68 7.15 -13.83 0.63
C LEU A 68 7.14 -15.21 1.27
N LEU A 69 6.38 -16.12 0.66
CA LEU A 69 6.35 -17.50 1.09
C LEU A 69 7.57 -18.26 0.55
N LYS A 70 7.97 -19.33 1.25
CA LYS A 70 8.98 -20.26 0.73
C LYS A 70 8.45 -20.90 -0.55
N GLY A 71 9.16 -20.71 -1.65
CA GLY A 71 8.77 -21.18 -2.98
C GLY A 71 9.47 -20.35 -4.06
N SER A 72 9.14 -20.57 -5.31
CA SER A 72 9.70 -19.78 -6.41
C SER A 72 9.14 -18.33 -6.42
N ILE A 73 9.80 -17.43 -7.14
CA ILE A 73 9.26 -16.10 -7.42
C ILE A 73 7.93 -16.24 -8.17
N LEU A 74 7.86 -17.17 -9.13
CA LEU A 74 6.64 -17.51 -9.87
C LEU A 74 5.48 -17.84 -8.94
N ASP A 75 5.70 -18.77 -7.99
CA ASP A 75 4.66 -19.20 -7.04
C ASP A 75 4.19 -18.04 -6.17
N ASN A 76 5.12 -17.21 -5.71
CA ASN A 76 4.79 -16.04 -4.90
C ASN A 76 3.92 -15.02 -5.63
N VAL A 77 4.15 -14.79 -6.91
CA VAL A 77 3.32 -13.88 -7.71
C VAL A 77 1.98 -14.52 -8.06
N ARG A 78 1.96 -15.84 -8.37
CA ARG A 78 0.73 -16.61 -8.64
C ARG A 78 -0.25 -16.66 -7.49
N LEU A 79 0.15 -16.38 -6.24
CA LEU A 79 -0.80 -16.20 -5.14
C LEU A 79 -1.86 -15.12 -5.42
N GLY A 80 -1.56 -14.16 -6.29
CA GLY A 80 -2.53 -13.15 -6.74
C GLY A 80 -3.61 -13.72 -7.67
N ARG A 81 -3.26 -14.70 -8.51
CA ARG A 81 -4.13 -15.41 -9.43
C ARG A 81 -3.52 -16.77 -9.77
N PRO A 82 -3.95 -17.87 -9.11
CA PRO A 82 -3.32 -19.19 -9.21
C PRO A 82 -3.27 -19.76 -10.62
N GLN A 83 -4.26 -19.44 -11.46
CA GLN A 83 -4.38 -19.93 -12.84
C GLN A 83 -3.59 -19.09 -13.88
N ALA A 84 -2.81 -18.08 -13.42
CA ALA A 84 -2.06 -17.24 -14.35
C ALA A 84 -0.94 -18.03 -15.04
N THR A 85 -0.78 -17.76 -16.33
CA THR A 85 0.34 -18.27 -17.13
C THR A 85 1.67 -17.61 -16.71
N GLU A 86 2.79 -18.23 -17.06
CA GLU A 86 4.10 -17.63 -16.83
C GLU A 86 4.27 -16.29 -17.56
N ALA A 87 3.70 -16.17 -18.75
CA ALA A 87 3.73 -14.92 -19.51
C ALA A 87 3.01 -13.77 -18.76
N GLU A 88 1.86 -14.05 -18.14
CA GLU A 88 1.13 -13.06 -17.32
C GLU A 88 1.90 -12.70 -16.06
N VAL A 89 2.56 -13.67 -15.41
CA VAL A 89 3.42 -13.43 -14.24
C VAL A 89 4.61 -12.56 -14.64
N LEU A 90 5.29 -12.85 -15.76
CA LEU A 90 6.40 -12.02 -16.27
C LEU A 90 5.94 -10.61 -16.60
N ALA A 91 4.76 -10.44 -17.18
CA ALA A 91 4.18 -9.12 -17.45
C ALA A 91 3.94 -8.33 -16.15
N ALA A 92 3.42 -8.98 -15.10
CA ALA A 92 3.22 -8.36 -13.79
C ALA A 92 4.55 -7.99 -13.12
N LEU A 93 5.55 -8.87 -13.17
CA LEU A 93 6.90 -8.61 -12.65
C LEU A 93 7.58 -7.44 -13.37
N LYS A 94 7.48 -7.38 -14.69
CA LYS A 94 7.99 -6.25 -15.49
C LYS A 94 7.29 -4.95 -15.13
N ALA A 95 5.97 -4.99 -14.96
CA ALA A 95 5.18 -3.83 -14.55
C ALA A 95 5.57 -3.34 -13.14
N ALA A 96 5.95 -4.25 -12.23
CA ALA A 96 6.41 -3.97 -10.88
C ALA A 96 7.91 -3.67 -10.76
N GLN A 97 8.61 -3.43 -11.88
CA GLN A 97 10.05 -3.11 -11.90
C GLN A 97 10.92 -4.22 -11.28
N CYS A 98 10.61 -5.50 -11.55
CA CYS A 98 11.31 -6.65 -10.95
C CYS A 98 12.32 -7.32 -11.91
N MET A 99 12.56 -6.79 -13.12
CA MET A 99 13.43 -7.49 -14.08
C MET A 99 14.86 -7.60 -13.59
N ASP A 100 15.40 -6.57 -12.94
CA ASP A 100 16.71 -6.60 -12.28
C ASP A 100 16.85 -7.69 -11.22
N ILE A 101 15.74 -8.06 -10.54
CA ILE A 101 15.71 -9.16 -9.56
C ILE A 101 15.79 -10.51 -10.30
N ILE A 102 14.99 -10.66 -11.35
CA ILE A 102 14.89 -11.90 -12.13
C ILE A 102 16.23 -12.23 -12.82
N GLU A 103 16.86 -11.22 -13.40
CA GLU A 103 18.11 -11.32 -14.17
C GLU A 103 19.34 -11.63 -13.28
N LYS A 104 19.27 -11.37 -11.97
CA LYS A 104 20.31 -11.74 -11.01
C LYS A 104 20.53 -13.24 -10.90
N PHE A 105 19.51 -14.05 -11.19
CA PHE A 105 19.51 -15.48 -10.87
C PHE A 105 19.40 -16.33 -12.13
N PRO A 106 20.22 -17.37 -12.27
CA PRO A 106 20.18 -18.26 -13.44
C PRO A 106 18.82 -18.95 -13.65
N ALA A 107 18.08 -19.22 -12.58
CA ALA A 107 16.76 -19.85 -12.64
C ALA A 107 15.63 -18.84 -12.91
N GLY A 108 15.93 -17.53 -13.03
CA GLY A 108 14.93 -16.50 -13.32
C GLY A 108 13.75 -16.53 -12.36
N ILE A 109 12.54 -16.57 -12.89
CA ILE A 109 11.28 -16.64 -12.09
C ILE A 109 11.13 -17.93 -11.28
N HIS A 110 11.85 -18.99 -11.64
CA HIS A 110 11.85 -20.26 -10.90
C HIS A 110 12.81 -20.27 -9.70
N THR A 111 13.51 -19.16 -9.47
CA THR A 111 14.41 -19.03 -8.31
C THR A 111 13.62 -19.18 -7.01
N VAL A 112 14.07 -20.11 -6.18
CA VAL A 112 13.46 -20.38 -4.87
C VAL A 112 13.97 -19.36 -3.86
N ILE A 113 13.03 -18.73 -3.16
CA ILE A 113 13.25 -17.71 -2.12
C ILE A 113 12.76 -18.23 -0.77
N GLY A 114 13.27 -17.66 0.31
CA GLY A 114 12.90 -18.02 1.69
C GLY A 114 14.01 -18.73 2.46
N THR A 115 13.69 -19.40 3.58
CA THR A 115 14.61 -19.82 4.67
C THR A 115 15.85 -20.65 4.26
N LYS A 116 15.86 -21.27 3.08
CA LYS A 116 17.00 -21.98 2.49
C LYS A 116 17.25 -21.55 1.02
N GLY A 117 16.57 -20.53 0.57
CA GLY A 117 16.70 -19.98 -0.77
C GLY A 117 17.50 -18.68 -0.81
N VAL A 118 17.38 -17.99 -1.90
CA VAL A 118 18.03 -16.69 -2.10
C VAL A 118 17.41 -15.65 -1.16
N TYR A 119 18.26 -14.79 -0.59
CA TYR A 119 17.82 -13.65 0.19
C TYR A 119 17.54 -12.46 -0.74
N LEU A 120 16.37 -11.84 -0.56
CA LEU A 120 15.97 -10.62 -1.23
C LEU A 120 15.93 -9.46 -0.23
N SER A 121 16.37 -8.28 -0.66
CA SER A 121 16.23 -7.06 0.13
C SER A 121 14.76 -6.70 0.38
N GLY A 122 14.47 -5.86 1.36
CA GLY A 122 13.11 -5.42 1.64
C GLY A 122 12.42 -4.77 0.45
N GLY A 123 13.12 -3.94 -0.33
CA GLY A 123 12.61 -3.33 -1.54
C GLY A 123 12.31 -4.32 -2.67
N GLU A 124 13.16 -5.35 -2.82
CA GLU A 124 12.94 -6.43 -3.79
C GLU A 124 11.72 -7.27 -3.40
N GLN A 125 11.58 -7.63 -2.12
CA GLN A 125 10.41 -8.34 -1.61
C GLN A 125 9.12 -7.55 -1.83
N GLN A 126 9.15 -6.25 -1.59
CA GLN A 126 7.99 -5.37 -1.78
C GLN A 126 7.60 -5.27 -3.26
N ARG A 127 8.57 -5.16 -4.18
CA ARG A 127 8.27 -5.15 -5.63
C ARG A 127 7.63 -6.46 -6.10
N ILE A 128 8.04 -7.61 -5.56
CA ILE A 128 7.38 -8.91 -5.86
C ILE A 128 5.95 -8.93 -5.28
N ALA A 129 5.72 -8.39 -4.09
CA ALA A 129 4.37 -8.27 -3.53
C ALA A 129 3.49 -7.32 -4.34
N ILE A 130 4.05 -6.24 -4.89
CA ILE A 130 3.35 -5.36 -5.84
C ILE A 130 3.00 -6.12 -7.12
N ALA A 131 3.91 -6.94 -7.68
CA ALA A 131 3.64 -7.78 -8.84
C ALA A 131 2.48 -8.76 -8.58
N ARG A 132 2.42 -9.36 -7.38
CA ARG A 132 1.29 -10.18 -6.93
C ARG A 132 -0.03 -9.41 -6.97
N ALA A 133 -0.03 -8.17 -6.44
CA ALA A 133 -1.23 -7.31 -6.44
C ALA A 133 -1.62 -6.86 -7.86
N MET A 134 -0.64 -6.61 -8.75
CA MET A 134 -0.88 -6.32 -10.17
C MET A 134 -1.52 -7.49 -10.89
N LEU A 135 -1.01 -8.71 -10.65
CA LEU A 135 -1.55 -9.92 -11.26
C LEU A 135 -2.99 -10.21 -10.82
N LYS A 136 -3.29 -9.97 -9.53
CA LYS A 136 -4.64 -10.07 -8.98
C LYS A 136 -5.60 -9.07 -9.61
N ASN A 137 -5.13 -7.85 -9.84
CA ASN A 137 -5.87 -6.75 -10.48
C ASN A 137 -7.20 -6.37 -9.82
N ALA A 138 -7.32 -6.47 -8.51
CA ALA A 138 -8.52 -6.06 -7.78
C ALA A 138 -8.80 -4.56 -7.94
N PRO A 139 -10.09 -4.12 -7.94
CA PRO A 139 -10.48 -2.73 -8.13
C PRO A 139 -10.15 -1.82 -6.94
N ILE A 140 -10.04 -2.38 -5.73
CA ILE A 140 -9.68 -1.66 -4.51
C ILE A 140 -8.27 -2.09 -4.09
N LEU A 141 -7.43 -1.11 -3.80
CA LEU A 141 -6.06 -1.30 -3.35
C LEU A 141 -5.88 -0.67 -1.97
N ILE A 142 -5.44 -1.47 -1.02
CA ILE A 142 -5.02 -0.98 0.30
C ILE A 142 -3.51 -1.07 0.37
N LEU A 143 -2.85 0.06 0.60
CA LEU A 143 -1.41 0.18 0.75
C LEU A 143 -1.11 0.53 2.21
N ASP A 144 -0.43 -0.36 2.91
CA ASP A 144 0.18 -0.02 4.20
C ASP A 144 1.65 0.33 3.93
N GLU A 145 1.91 1.65 3.84
CA GLU A 145 3.17 2.17 3.32
C GLU A 145 4.19 2.43 4.43
N ALA A 146 5.26 1.65 4.43
CA ALA A 146 6.53 2.04 5.04
C ALA A 146 7.65 1.84 4.01
N THR A 147 7.84 2.83 3.19
CA THR A 147 8.92 2.87 2.19
C THR A 147 10.15 3.54 2.75
N ALA A 148 10.71 3.02 3.84
CA ALA A 148 12.03 3.43 4.31
C ALA A 148 13.07 2.41 3.85
N PHE A 149 13.42 2.43 2.58
CA PHE A 149 14.57 1.64 2.11
C PHE A 149 15.85 2.49 2.27
N ALA A 150 16.93 1.81 2.69
CA ALA A 150 18.24 2.46 2.79
C ALA A 150 18.84 2.81 1.43
N ASP A 151 18.27 2.25 0.34
CA ASP A 151 18.74 2.42 -1.03
C ASP A 151 17.75 3.27 -1.83
N PRO A 152 18.13 4.50 -2.26
CA PRO A 152 17.29 5.40 -3.04
C PRO A 152 16.80 4.82 -4.37
N ASP A 153 17.62 3.99 -5.04
CA ASP A 153 17.24 3.37 -6.32
C ASP A 153 16.10 2.37 -6.14
N ASN A 154 16.14 1.58 -5.08
CA ASN A 154 15.04 0.69 -4.73
C ASN A 154 13.78 1.47 -4.33
N GLU A 155 13.92 2.58 -3.61
CA GLU A 155 12.78 3.43 -3.25
C GLU A 155 12.11 4.00 -4.51
N ALA A 156 12.86 4.51 -5.47
CA ALA A 156 12.34 5.04 -6.72
C ALA A 156 11.58 3.97 -7.54
N LYS A 157 12.15 2.75 -7.64
CA LYS A 157 11.50 1.62 -8.33
C LYS A 157 10.20 1.18 -7.64
N VAL A 158 10.19 1.12 -6.31
CA VAL A 158 8.98 0.81 -5.53
C VAL A 158 7.90 1.86 -5.74
N GLN A 159 8.25 3.15 -5.71
CA GLN A 159 7.30 4.24 -5.95
C GLN A 159 6.73 4.20 -7.37
N ALA A 160 7.56 3.94 -8.39
CA ALA A 160 7.10 3.79 -9.76
C ALA A 160 6.15 2.58 -9.92
N ALA A 161 6.44 1.48 -9.24
CA ALA A 161 5.58 0.29 -9.23
C ALA A 161 4.23 0.57 -8.54
N PHE A 162 4.23 1.29 -7.40
CA PHE A 162 2.99 1.70 -6.73
C PHE A 162 2.14 2.64 -7.59
N ALA A 163 2.74 3.65 -8.21
CA ALA A 163 2.04 4.58 -9.09
C ALA A 163 1.34 3.83 -10.26
N ARG A 164 2.03 2.82 -10.80
CA ARG A 164 1.46 1.98 -11.87
C ARG A 164 0.34 1.07 -11.37
N LEU A 165 0.50 0.46 -10.18
CA LEU A 165 -0.52 -0.39 -9.55
C LEU A 165 -1.79 0.40 -9.22
N ALA A 166 -1.64 1.64 -8.76
CA ALA A 166 -2.74 2.52 -8.33
C ALA A 166 -3.58 3.05 -9.49
N LYS A 167 -3.04 3.07 -10.72
CA LYS A 167 -3.71 3.69 -11.87
C LYS A 167 -5.08 3.06 -12.15
N GLY A 168 -6.13 3.90 -12.13
CA GLY A 168 -7.51 3.50 -12.40
C GLY A 168 -8.18 2.72 -11.27
N LYS A 169 -7.57 2.65 -10.09
CA LYS A 169 -8.09 1.92 -8.92
C LYS A 169 -8.52 2.87 -7.81
N THR A 170 -9.37 2.34 -6.96
CA THR A 170 -9.67 2.96 -5.66
C THR A 170 -8.55 2.63 -4.70
N VAL A 171 -7.81 3.64 -4.21
CA VAL A 171 -6.65 3.45 -3.35
C VAL A 171 -6.92 3.97 -1.94
N LEU A 172 -6.71 3.12 -0.94
CA LEU A 172 -6.62 3.51 0.46
C LEU A 172 -5.16 3.35 0.91
N MET A 173 -4.53 4.46 1.27
CA MET A 173 -3.13 4.49 1.65
C MET A 173 -3.01 4.76 3.16
N ILE A 174 -2.35 3.87 3.89
CA ILE A 174 -1.90 4.15 5.26
C ILE A 174 -0.52 4.76 5.12
N ALA A 175 -0.44 6.07 5.32
CA ALA A 175 0.80 6.79 5.09
C ALA A 175 1.56 7.00 6.41
N HIS A 176 2.79 6.57 6.41
CA HIS A 176 3.77 6.82 7.46
C HIS A 176 4.69 8.01 7.12
N ARG A 177 4.67 8.46 5.86
CA ARG A 177 5.43 9.62 5.37
C ARG A 177 4.47 10.61 4.72
N LEU A 178 4.59 11.88 5.10
CA LEU A 178 3.74 12.93 4.53
C LEU A 178 4.06 13.25 3.07
N SER A 179 5.27 12.93 2.59
CA SER A 179 5.61 13.06 1.16
C SER A 179 4.65 12.29 0.25
N THR A 180 4.18 11.13 0.68
CA THR A 180 3.34 10.23 -0.13
C THR A 180 1.89 10.67 -0.19
N VAL A 181 1.42 11.45 0.80
CA VAL A 181 0.04 11.95 0.82
C VAL A 181 -0.15 13.25 0.04
N ALA A 182 0.93 13.87 -0.43
CA ALA A 182 0.87 15.13 -1.17
C ALA A 182 -0.03 15.07 -2.42
N ASN A 183 -0.15 13.88 -3.01
CA ASN A 183 -0.95 13.62 -4.22
C ASN A 183 -2.26 12.85 -3.94
N ALA A 184 -2.64 12.68 -2.67
CA ALA A 184 -3.93 12.07 -2.34
C ALA A 184 -5.08 13.05 -2.64
N ASP A 185 -6.17 12.52 -3.19
CA ASP A 185 -7.39 13.32 -3.44
C ASP A 185 -8.04 13.76 -2.13
N PHE A 186 -7.90 12.94 -1.08
CA PHE A 186 -8.48 13.20 0.23
C PHE A 186 -7.63 12.60 1.35
N ILE A 187 -7.58 13.26 2.49
CA ILE A 187 -6.79 12.87 3.64
C ILE A 187 -7.70 12.79 4.86
N TYR A 188 -7.58 11.69 5.62
CA TYR A 188 -8.18 11.51 6.93
C TYR A 188 -7.08 11.44 7.98
N VAL A 189 -7.15 12.33 8.96
CA VAL A 189 -6.23 12.33 10.11
C VAL A 189 -6.85 11.46 11.20
N VAL A 190 -6.19 10.36 11.51
CA VAL A 190 -6.67 9.38 12.49
C VAL A 190 -5.87 9.54 13.77
N GLN A 191 -6.56 9.84 14.87
CA GLN A 191 -6.00 9.98 16.21
C GLN A 191 -6.90 9.28 17.23
N ASP A 192 -6.32 8.47 18.10
CA ASP A 192 -7.01 7.77 19.19
C ASP A 192 -8.26 6.98 18.72
N GLY A 193 -8.16 6.34 17.56
CA GLY A 193 -9.24 5.55 16.95
C GLY A 193 -10.37 6.38 16.34
N GLN A 194 -10.22 7.69 16.22
CA GLN A 194 -11.20 8.61 15.64
C GLN A 194 -10.65 9.37 14.44
N ILE A 195 -11.54 9.85 13.57
CA ILE A 195 -11.19 10.82 12.53
C ILE A 195 -11.19 12.19 13.19
N ALA A 196 -9.98 12.73 13.42
CA ALA A 196 -9.80 14.06 14.02
C ALA A 196 -10.02 15.18 12.98
N GLU A 197 -9.52 15.00 11.77
CA GLU A 197 -9.61 15.97 10.67
C GLU A 197 -9.79 15.21 9.35
N PHE A 198 -10.40 15.86 8.37
CA PHE A 198 -10.49 15.33 7.02
C PHE A 198 -10.63 16.47 6.00
N GLY A 199 -10.09 16.25 4.80
CA GLY A 199 -10.14 17.22 3.72
C GLY A 199 -9.06 16.97 2.68
N THR A 200 -8.94 17.88 1.73
CA THR A 200 -7.79 17.97 0.83
C THR A 200 -6.56 18.47 1.60
N LYS A 201 -5.38 18.26 1.04
CA LYS A 201 -4.14 18.77 1.65
C LYS A 201 -4.21 20.27 1.92
N ASP A 202 -4.70 21.05 0.94
CA ASP A 202 -4.73 22.51 1.04
C ASP A 202 -5.73 22.99 2.10
N GLU A 203 -6.91 22.37 2.18
CA GLU A 203 -7.89 22.64 3.25
C GLU A 203 -7.30 22.36 4.63
N LEU A 204 -6.68 21.20 4.81
CA LEU A 204 -6.11 20.81 6.10
C LEU A 204 -4.90 21.69 6.52
N CYS A 205 -4.10 22.13 5.56
CA CYS A 205 -3.01 23.07 5.85
C CYS A 205 -3.51 24.43 6.36
N THR A 206 -4.69 24.89 5.91
CA THR A 206 -5.27 26.18 6.31
C THR A 206 -5.97 26.12 7.67
N GLN A 207 -6.40 24.95 8.14
CA GLN A 207 -7.14 24.75 9.40
C GLN A 207 -6.27 24.88 10.67
N ASN A 208 -4.94 24.97 10.54
CA ASN A 208 -3.99 25.03 11.66
C ASN A 208 -4.14 23.88 12.68
N GLY A 209 -4.65 22.73 12.22
CA GLY A 209 -4.92 21.54 13.02
C GLY A 209 -3.69 20.62 13.17
N LEU A 210 -3.96 19.36 13.48
CA LEU A 210 -2.92 18.34 13.63
C LEU A 210 -2.17 18.09 12.31
N PHE A 211 -2.91 18.03 11.18
CA PHE A 211 -2.28 17.84 9.87
C PHE A 211 -1.33 19.00 9.53
N ALA A 212 -1.77 20.25 9.72
CA ALA A 212 -0.95 21.41 9.40
C ALA A 212 0.37 21.40 10.19
N ARG A 213 0.34 21.04 11.49
CA ARG A 213 1.55 20.89 12.33
C ARG A 213 2.47 19.79 11.80
N MET A 214 1.92 18.60 11.52
CA MET A 214 2.68 17.49 10.95
C MET A 214 3.33 17.87 9.61
N TRP A 215 2.61 18.63 8.78
CA TRP A 215 3.10 19.08 7.48
C TRP A 215 4.23 20.10 7.60
N GLN A 216 4.13 21.05 8.53
CA GLN A 216 5.19 22.02 8.85
C GLN A 216 6.46 21.32 9.36
N ASP A 217 6.32 20.36 10.28
CA ASP A 217 7.45 19.58 10.80
C ASP A 217 8.14 18.79 9.68
N TYR A 218 7.34 18.21 8.78
CA TYR A 218 7.89 17.52 7.60
C TYR A 218 8.66 18.47 6.68
N GLN A 219 8.10 19.64 6.35
CA GLN A 219 8.78 20.64 5.51
C GLN A 219 10.10 21.13 6.15
N ALA A 220 10.09 21.40 7.43
CA ALA A 220 11.30 21.78 8.17
C ALA A 220 12.38 20.70 8.12
N SER A 221 11.99 19.43 8.24
CA SER A 221 12.91 18.29 8.16
C SER A 221 13.53 18.12 6.77
N VAL A 222 12.77 18.39 5.69
CA VAL A 222 13.26 18.33 4.30
C VAL A 222 14.26 19.47 4.06
N GLN A 223 13.92 20.69 4.48
CA GLN A 223 14.82 21.85 4.32
C GLN A 223 16.14 21.66 5.05
N TRP A 224 16.11 21.09 6.26
CA TRP A 224 17.30 20.81 7.04
C TRP A 224 18.24 19.79 6.38
N LYS A 225 17.67 18.75 5.71
CA LYS A 225 18.46 17.76 4.95
C LYS A 225 19.15 18.40 3.75
N VAL A 226 18.43 19.19 2.96
CA VAL A 226 18.98 19.88 1.79
C VAL A 226 20.11 20.85 2.20
N ALA A 227 19.98 21.54 3.32
CA ALA A 227 21.02 22.46 3.83
C ALA A 227 22.28 21.76 4.35
N LYS A 228 22.24 20.44 4.64
CA LYS A 228 23.42 19.66 5.07
C LYS A 228 24.15 18.96 3.91
N GLU A 229 23.50 18.75 2.80
CA GLU A 229 24.06 18.05 1.62
C GLU A 229 24.60 19.02 0.55
N GLY A 230 24.42 20.33 0.70
CA GLY A 230 24.99 21.41 -0.11
C GLY A 230 26.09 22.16 0.65
#